data_0a0e259f8ea72d05da251a1cda0ba4a0
#
_entry.id   0a0e259f8ea72d05da251a1cda0ba4a0
#
_cell.length_a   1.000
_cell.length_b   1.000
_cell.length_c   1.000
_cell.angle_alpha   90.00
_cell.angle_beta   90.00
_cell.angle_gamma   90.00
#
_symmetry.space_group_name_H-M   'P 1'
#
loop_
_entity.id
_entity.type
_entity.pdbx_description
1 polymer ?
#
loop_
_entity_poly.entity_id
_entity_poly.type
_entity_poly.pdbx_seq_one_letter_code
_entity_poly.pdbx_strand_id
1 'polypeptide(L)'
;MTPHAGLTRRMFMKAASTGAALVASAPILRPGRVAAQPKPVELVHWSWLSASDGEIWQQMIDNFNAANKGRAVQIKMELVPEEQYVTKLLAAAATGRAPDFGWGTAGLGAKLAKDGVTVPLDELAKQVGLDLADFTDSSLKAARYPKYGNRLFMVPMDLMSLQPEVNLDHVKEAGLDPSKFPADEKSLLEWAQRLTRREGGKVVRSGILMTGSGVHPTVTWGIVAEQLGFQRASDDLKTACVNPEAGKQAMQWVLDLFDKYKVSTREVTDRYKAFGTGQGSIFWTGPWTLNGYVKQGLNFATFLFPKIGQRRVTYFEMGGLELYTQRDKGRHEATLAAVKWLSDNSFLWTTKGRGASPRKSLLARPDYKTGGHPWSVRGAFIEGMEFATVGEIPIVAAPEFTVYSGGNFLAKTLETVWVGQKPPDAAMQQLKERWQKDLDEG
;
A
#
# COMPACT_ATOMS: atom_id res chain seq x y z
N MET A 1 40.78 -17.75 -79.56
CA MET A 1 39.66 -16.83 -79.57
C MET A 1 38.47 -17.52 -80.24
N THR A 2 37.57 -18.09 -79.43
CA THR A 2 36.39 -18.80 -79.91
C THR A 2 35.20 -18.35 -79.07
N PRO A 3 34.05 -17.97 -79.71
CA PRO A 3 32.91 -17.45 -79.01
C PRO A 3 31.99 -18.56 -78.50
N HIS A 4 31.44 -18.36 -77.27
CA HIS A 4 30.43 -19.21 -76.69
C HIS A 4 29.07 -18.99 -77.35
N ALA A 5 28.48 -20.08 -77.79
CA ALA A 5 27.08 -20.11 -78.30
C ALA A 5 26.12 -20.39 -77.18
N GLY A 6 25.14 -19.48 -76.96
CA GLY A 6 24.10 -19.62 -75.95
C GLY A 6 22.98 -20.59 -76.43
N LEU A 7 22.62 -21.47 -75.53
CA LEU A 7 21.50 -22.40 -75.69
C LEU A 7 20.17 -21.73 -75.41
N THR A 8 19.26 -21.74 -76.39
CA THR A 8 17.93 -21.12 -76.30
C THR A 8 16.88 -22.08 -75.71
N ARG A 9 15.90 -21.51 -75.04
CA ARG A 9 14.75 -22.09 -74.32
C ARG A 9 13.84 -23.07 -75.09
N ARG A 10 14.15 -23.39 -76.40
CA ARG A 10 13.31 -24.21 -77.25
C ARG A 10 13.68 -25.69 -77.35
N MET A 11 14.74 -26.13 -76.70
CA MET A 11 15.19 -27.55 -76.81
C MET A 11 14.78 -28.44 -75.64
N PHE A 12 13.94 -28.00 -74.74
CA PHE A 12 13.52 -28.80 -73.57
C PHE A 12 12.10 -29.40 -73.68
N MET A 13 11.46 -29.37 -74.84
CA MET A 13 10.10 -29.90 -74.98
C MET A 13 9.96 -30.94 -76.07
N LYS A 14 10.86 -31.88 -76.20
CA LYS A 14 10.65 -33.09 -77.03
C LYS A 14 11.50 -34.27 -76.52
N ALA A 15 11.10 -34.84 -75.42
CA ALA A 15 11.44 -36.20 -75.00
C ALA A 15 10.72 -36.60 -73.73
N ALA A 16 9.47 -36.98 -73.81
CA ALA A 16 8.81 -37.78 -72.80
C ALA A 16 7.50 -38.35 -73.32
N SER A 17 7.59 -39.35 -74.13
CA SER A 17 6.48 -40.28 -74.30
C SER A 17 7.01 -41.70 -74.23
N THR A 18 6.32 -42.52 -73.39
CA THR A 18 6.45 -43.96 -73.13
C THR A 18 7.28 -44.35 -71.93
N GLY A 19 6.57 -44.75 -70.91
CA GLY A 19 7.07 -45.44 -69.72
C GLY A 19 6.02 -45.47 -68.58
N ALA A 20 4.98 -46.31 -68.75
CA ALA A 20 4.05 -46.58 -67.64
C ALA A 20 4.79 -47.41 -66.54
N ALA A 21 5.06 -46.82 -65.40
CA ALA A 21 5.50 -47.51 -64.19
C ALA A 21 4.56 -47.11 -63.08
N LEU A 22 3.93 -48.11 -62.44
CA LEU A 22 3.16 -48.01 -61.19
C LEU A 22 4.03 -47.40 -60.09
N VAL A 23 3.74 -46.17 -59.68
CA VAL A 23 4.26 -45.59 -58.46
C VAL A 23 3.16 -45.61 -57.44
N ALA A 24 3.34 -46.46 -56.41
CA ALA A 24 2.50 -46.50 -55.21
C ALA A 24 2.44 -45.08 -54.59
N SER A 25 1.25 -44.57 -54.43
CA SER A 25 0.96 -43.29 -53.70
C SER A 25 1.29 -43.43 -52.23
N ALA A 26 2.50 -43.05 -51.83
CA ALA A 26 2.81 -42.76 -50.43
C ALA A 26 2.01 -41.49 -50.03
N PRO A 27 1.31 -41.45 -48.89
CA PRO A 27 0.65 -40.28 -48.46
C PRO A 27 1.70 -39.21 -48.13
N ILE A 28 1.63 -38.09 -48.83
CA ILE A 28 2.39 -36.88 -48.48
C ILE A 28 1.88 -36.42 -47.13
N LEU A 29 2.65 -36.74 -46.09
CA LEU A 29 2.48 -36.16 -44.78
C LEU A 29 2.60 -34.62 -44.96
N ARG A 30 1.48 -33.94 -45.03
CA ARG A 30 1.45 -32.48 -44.89
C ARG A 30 2.06 -32.16 -43.55
N PRO A 31 3.11 -31.32 -43.47
CA PRO A 31 3.60 -30.86 -42.17
C PRO A 31 2.41 -30.28 -41.43
N GLY A 32 2.05 -30.90 -40.31
CA GLY A 32 0.99 -30.41 -39.46
C GLY A 32 1.29 -28.93 -39.21
N ARG A 33 0.33 -28.06 -39.47
CA ARG A 33 0.40 -26.68 -39.01
C ARG A 33 0.61 -26.79 -37.48
N VAL A 34 1.83 -26.55 -37.04
CA VAL A 34 2.07 -26.24 -35.62
C VAL A 34 1.21 -25.00 -35.41
N ALA A 35 0.09 -25.17 -34.73
CA ALA A 35 -0.72 -24.05 -34.33
C ALA A 35 0.20 -23.12 -33.56
N ALA A 36 0.42 -21.93 -34.07
CA ALA A 36 1.18 -20.91 -33.36
C ALA A 36 0.51 -20.76 -32.01
N GLN A 37 1.24 -21.00 -30.93
CA GLN A 37 0.71 -20.76 -29.59
C GLN A 37 0.24 -19.30 -29.57
N PRO A 38 -1.00 -19.03 -29.12
CA PRO A 38 -1.48 -17.66 -29.02
C PRO A 38 -0.48 -16.86 -28.20
N LYS A 39 -0.11 -15.66 -28.68
CA LYS A 39 0.77 -14.77 -27.91
C LYS A 39 0.13 -14.54 -26.55
N PRO A 40 0.89 -14.65 -25.46
CA PRO A 40 0.34 -14.41 -24.13
C PRO A 40 -0.24 -13.00 -24.04
N VAL A 41 -1.37 -12.88 -23.39
CA VAL A 41 -1.95 -11.57 -23.03
C VAL A 41 -1.04 -10.95 -21.99
N GLU A 42 -0.37 -9.86 -22.33
CA GLU A 42 0.41 -9.07 -21.39
C GLU A 42 -0.54 -8.15 -20.62
N LEU A 43 -0.62 -8.35 -19.30
CA LEU A 43 -1.35 -7.49 -18.37
C LEU A 43 -0.39 -6.43 -17.83
N VAL A 44 -0.75 -5.17 -17.99
CA VAL A 44 0.04 -4.05 -17.47
C VAL A 44 -0.40 -3.73 -16.03
N HIS A 45 0.55 -3.77 -15.12
CA HIS A 45 0.37 -3.42 -13.71
C HIS A 45 1.14 -2.16 -13.35
N TRP A 46 0.45 -1.13 -12.86
CA TRP A 46 1.10 0.03 -12.30
C TRP A 46 1.24 -0.08 -10.79
N SER A 47 2.43 0.25 -10.28
CA SER A 47 2.72 0.24 -8.85
C SER A 47 3.61 1.42 -8.49
N TRP A 48 3.44 1.98 -7.28
CA TRP A 48 4.39 2.93 -6.69
C TRP A 48 5.30 2.27 -5.65
N LEU A 49 5.11 0.98 -5.39
CA LEU A 49 5.97 0.25 -4.46
C LEU A 49 7.42 0.26 -4.97
N SER A 50 8.30 0.82 -4.17
CA SER A 50 9.71 1.04 -4.52
C SER A 50 10.64 0.51 -3.44
N ALA A 51 11.94 0.63 -3.64
CA ALA A 51 12.96 0.12 -2.73
C ALA A 51 12.70 -1.34 -2.32
N SER A 52 12.83 -1.69 -1.06
CA SER A 52 12.68 -3.06 -0.58
C SER A 52 11.28 -3.67 -0.76
N ASP A 53 10.24 -2.86 -0.68
CA ASP A 53 8.87 -3.30 -0.96
C ASP A 53 8.69 -3.60 -2.44
N GLY A 54 9.24 -2.74 -3.30
CA GLY A 54 9.25 -2.96 -4.74
C GLY A 54 9.99 -4.23 -5.15
N GLU A 55 11.12 -4.54 -4.49
CA GLU A 55 11.88 -5.79 -4.73
C GLU A 55 11.01 -7.03 -4.44
N ILE A 56 10.30 -7.05 -3.30
CA ILE A 56 9.44 -8.18 -2.92
C ILE A 56 8.22 -8.26 -3.83
N TRP A 57 7.64 -7.11 -4.17
CA TRP A 57 6.49 -7.08 -5.06
C TRP A 57 6.87 -7.56 -6.48
N GLN A 58 8.03 -7.14 -7.00
CA GLN A 58 8.56 -7.68 -8.26
C GLN A 58 8.76 -9.20 -8.19
N GLN A 59 9.28 -9.72 -7.08
CA GLN A 59 9.41 -11.17 -6.89
C GLN A 59 8.05 -11.88 -6.93
N MET A 60 6.97 -11.27 -6.39
CA MET A 60 5.60 -11.81 -6.50
C MET A 60 5.14 -11.89 -7.96
N ILE A 61 5.43 -10.85 -8.75
CA ILE A 61 5.12 -10.80 -10.19
C ILE A 61 5.93 -11.86 -10.95
N ASP A 62 7.22 -11.99 -10.65
CA ASP A 62 8.10 -12.98 -11.29
C ASP A 62 7.65 -14.42 -10.97
N ASN A 63 7.23 -14.68 -9.75
CA ASN A 63 6.66 -15.98 -9.34
C ASN A 63 5.36 -16.28 -10.11
N PHE A 64 4.49 -15.29 -10.31
CA PHE A 64 3.29 -15.43 -11.15
C PHE A 64 3.69 -15.80 -12.58
N ASN A 65 4.59 -15.03 -13.18
CA ASN A 65 5.04 -15.22 -14.56
C ASN A 65 5.70 -16.59 -14.76
N ALA A 66 6.50 -17.03 -13.79
CA ALA A 66 7.14 -18.35 -13.80
C ALA A 66 6.10 -19.49 -13.71
N ALA A 67 5.13 -19.40 -12.80
CA ALA A 67 4.06 -20.38 -12.62
C ALA A 67 3.12 -20.45 -13.84
N ASN A 68 3.06 -19.38 -14.63
CA ASN A 68 2.21 -19.26 -15.83
C ASN A 68 3.02 -19.31 -17.13
N LYS A 69 4.29 -19.75 -17.09
CA LYS A 69 5.15 -19.90 -18.26
C LYS A 69 4.48 -20.84 -19.27
N GLY A 70 4.31 -20.37 -20.50
CA GLY A 70 3.61 -21.12 -21.57
C GLY A 70 2.07 -21.05 -21.49
N ARG A 71 1.51 -20.37 -20.52
CA ARG A 71 0.08 -20.02 -20.45
C ARG A 71 -0.18 -18.67 -21.12
N ALA A 72 -1.48 -18.38 -21.34
CA ALA A 72 -1.89 -17.23 -22.13
C ALA A 72 -1.76 -15.86 -21.44
N VAL A 73 -1.22 -15.76 -20.22
CA VAL A 73 -1.20 -14.51 -19.44
C VAL A 73 0.15 -14.30 -18.77
N GLN A 74 0.68 -13.08 -18.89
CA GLN A 74 1.86 -12.61 -18.14
C GLN A 74 1.60 -11.20 -17.60
N ILE A 75 2.28 -10.81 -16.52
CA ILE A 75 2.20 -9.48 -15.91
C ILE A 75 3.48 -8.72 -16.21
N LYS A 76 3.35 -7.50 -16.72
CA LYS A 76 4.41 -6.51 -16.84
C LYS A 76 4.16 -5.41 -15.80
N MET A 77 5.07 -5.25 -14.84
CA MET A 77 5.00 -4.17 -13.87
C MET A 77 5.67 -2.91 -14.42
N GLU A 78 5.03 -1.76 -14.19
CA GLU A 78 5.56 -0.43 -14.46
C GLU A 78 5.53 0.40 -13.19
N LEU A 79 6.70 0.90 -12.77
CA LEU A 79 6.82 1.75 -11.60
C LEU A 79 6.40 3.18 -11.95
N VAL A 80 5.45 3.71 -11.20
CA VAL A 80 5.01 5.11 -11.28
C VAL A 80 5.22 5.77 -9.91
N PRO A 81 6.00 6.86 -9.81
CA PRO A 81 6.17 7.55 -8.54
C PRO A 81 4.85 7.92 -7.88
N GLU A 82 4.75 7.73 -6.55
CA GLU A 82 3.51 7.88 -5.78
C GLU A 82 2.86 9.25 -5.99
N GLU A 83 3.66 10.33 -5.96
CA GLU A 83 3.17 11.71 -6.13
C GLU A 83 2.55 11.97 -7.52
N GLN A 84 2.91 11.17 -8.52
CA GLN A 84 2.44 11.30 -9.89
C GLN A 84 1.36 10.29 -10.24
N TYR A 85 1.16 9.27 -9.38
CA TYR A 85 0.36 8.09 -9.71
C TYR A 85 -1.07 8.45 -10.10
N VAL A 86 -1.78 9.16 -9.23
CA VAL A 86 -3.19 9.52 -9.45
C VAL A 86 -3.35 10.38 -10.70
N THR A 87 -2.51 11.39 -10.87
CA THR A 87 -2.57 12.30 -12.03
C THR A 87 -2.35 11.54 -13.34
N LYS A 88 -1.34 10.67 -13.38
CA LYS A 88 -1.08 9.84 -14.57
C LYS A 88 -2.20 8.84 -14.84
N LEU A 89 -2.74 8.21 -13.78
CA LEU A 89 -3.82 7.24 -13.90
C LEU A 89 -5.09 7.88 -14.47
N LEU A 90 -5.49 9.04 -13.95
CA LEU A 90 -6.65 9.77 -14.45
C LEU A 90 -6.48 10.20 -15.92
N ALA A 91 -5.30 10.69 -16.28
CA ALA A 91 -5.00 11.06 -17.67
C ALA A 91 -5.01 9.85 -18.61
N ALA A 92 -4.46 8.70 -18.17
CA ALA A 92 -4.48 7.46 -18.93
C ALA A 92 -5.91 6.91 -19.08
N ALA A 93 -6.71 6.93 -18.01
CA ALA A 93 -8.10 6.50 -18.02
C ALA A 93 -8.95 7.33 -18.98
N ALA A 94 -8.81 8.67 -18.96
CA ALA A 94 -9.52 9.58 -19.86
C ALA A 94 -9.26 9.28 -21.34
N THR A 95 -8.10 8.73 -21.67
CA THR A 95 -7.74 8.35 -23.06
C THR A 95 -7.97 6.86 -23.37
N GLY A 96 -8.48 6.08 -22.40
CA GLY A 96 -8.67 4.63 -22.52
C GLY A 96 -7.35 3.85 -22.62
N ARG A 97 -6.29 4.35 -21.95
CA ARG A 97 -4.95 3.76 -21.89
C ARG A 97 -4.53 3.43 -20.46
N ALA A 98 -5.50 3.33 -19.53
CA ALA A 98 -5.22 2.88 -18.19
C ALA A 98 -4.55 1.50 -18.19
N PRO A 99 -3.67 1.18 -17.22
CA PRO A 99 -3.17 -0.18 -17.04
C PRO A 99 -4.32 -1.14 -16.72
N ASP A 100 -4.08 -2.45 -16.80
CA ASP A 100 -5.12 -3.43 -16.48
C ASP A 100 -5.49 -3.39 -15.00
N PHE A 101 -4.49 -3.24 -14.14
CA PHE A 101 -4.68 -3.12 -12.71
C PHE A 101 -3.54 -2.32 -12.06
N GLY A 102 -3.75 -1.90 -10.82
CA GLY A 102 -2.74 -1.16 -10.11
C GLY A 102 -2.79 -1.37 -8.61
N TRP A 103 -1.73 -0.93 -7.94
CA TRP A 103 -1.69 -0.83 -6.50
C TRP A 103 -2.54 0.36 -6.04
N GLY A 104 -3.35 0.17 -5.01
CA GLY A 104 -4.21 1.19 -4.44
C GLY A 104 -4.27 1.12 -2.92
N THR A 105 -4.86 2.15 -2.31
CA THR A 105 -5.27 2.17 -0.91
C THR A 105 -6.78 2.41 -0.81
N ALA A 106 -7.37 2.06 0.33
CA ALA A 106 -8.82 2.19 0.52
C ALA A 106 -9.34 3.62 0.24
N GLY A 107 -8.60 4.65 0.68
CA GLY A 107 -9.02 6.04 0.48
C GLY A 107 -8.91 6.54 -0.96
N LEU A 108 -7.85 6.13 -1.65
CA LEU A 108 -7.68 6.47 -3.06
C LEU A 108 -8.76 5.82 -3.93
N GLY A 109 -9.08 4.56 -3.65
CA GLY A 109 -10.03 3.79 -4.44
C GLY A 109 -11.44 4.38 -4.48
N ALA A 110 -11.92 5.00 -3.40
CA ALA A 110 -13.24 5.64 -3.38
C ALA A 110 -13.36 6.77 -4.41
N LYS A 111 -12.30 7.58 -4.57
CA LYS A 111 -12.24 8.64 -5.59
C LYS A 111 -12.23 8.04 -7.00
N LEU A 112 -11.42 7.02 -7.23
CA LEU A 112 -11.32 6.36 -8.53
C LEU A 112 -12.63 5.66 -8.93
N ALA A 113 -13.37 5.10 -7.95
CA ALA A 113 -14.70 4.55 -8.17
C ALA A 113 -15.73 5.62 -8.58
N LYS A 114 -15.69 6.80 -7.95
CA LYS A 114 -16.51 7.96 -8.33
C LYS A 114 -16.27 8.37 -9.77
N ASP A 115 -15.02 8.46 -10.15
CA ASP A 115 -14.62 8.92 -11.48
C ASP A 115 -14.79 7.82 -12.56
N GLY A 116 -15.31 6.63 -12.18
CA GLY A 116 -15.52 5.50 -13.11
C GLY A 116 -14.22 4.87 -13.64
N VAL A 117 -13.11 5.11 -12.95
CA VAL A 117 -11.78 4.61 -13.32
C VAL A 117 -11.60 3.16 -12.89
N THR A 118 -12.14 2.78 -11.72
CA THR A 118 -12.07 1.41 -11.21
C THR A 118 -13.33 0.62 -11.52
N VAL A 119 -13.18 -0.71 -11.61
CA VAL A 119 -14.25 -1.66 -11.93
C VAL A 119 -14.76 -2.30 -10.65
N PRO A 120 -16.08 -2.41 -10.43
CA PRO A 120 -16.61 -3.20 -9.34
C PRO A 120 -16.38 -4.70 -9.58
N LEU A 121 -15.97 -5.41 -8.53
CA LEU A 121 -15.40 -6.75 -8.64
C LEU A 121 -16.36 -7.89 -8.23
N ASP A 122 -17.55 -7.60 -7.69
CA ASP A 122 -18.41 -8.63 -7.08
C ASP A 122 -18.76 -9.78 -8.06
N GLU A 123 -19.16 -9.47 -9.29
CA GLU A 123 -19.50 -10.49 -10.28
C GLU A 123 -18.25 -11.19 -10.86
N LEU A 124 -17.20 -10.43 -11.10
CA LEU A 124 -15.92 -10.99 -11.57
C LEU A 124 -15.30 -11.92 -10.50
N ALA A 125 -15.42 -11.56 -9.22
CA ALA A 125 -14.95 -12.39 -8.11
C ALA A 125 -15.61 -13.79 -8.12
N LYS A 126 -16.94 -13.86 -8.37
CA LYS A 126 -17.65 -15.11 -8.52
C LYS A 126 -17.16 -15.91 -9.74
N GLN A 127 -16.96 -15.25 -10.88
CA GLN A 127 -16.51 -15.87 -12.12
C GLN A 127 -15.14 -16.53 -11.98
N VAL A 128 -14.19 -15.86 -11.33
CA VAL A 128 -12.83 -16.41 -11.13
C VAL A 128 -12.69 -17.26 -9.86
N GLY A 129 -13.77 -17.42 -9.08
CA GLY A 129 -13.75 -18.18 -7.84
C GLY A 129 -12.87 -17.56 -6.76
N LEU A 130 -12.87 -16.20 -6.64
CA LEU A 130 -12.23 -15.52 -5.53
C LEU A 130 -13.06 -15.74 -4.26
N ASP A 131 -12.49 -16.47 -3.31
CA ASP A 131 -13.17 -16.77 -2.03
C ASP A 131 -13.13 -15.53 -1.11
N LEU A 132 -14.23 -14.78 -1.10
CA LEU A 132 -14.38 -13.61 -0.22
C LEU A 132 -14.55 -13.99 1.25
N ALA A 133 -15.00 -15.23 1.58
CA ALA A 133 -15.14 -15.65 2.96
C ALA A 133 -13.79 -15.85 3.66
N ASP A 134 -12.73 -16.08 2.90
CA ASP A 134 -11.37 -16.19 3.43
C ASP A 134 -10.77 -14.82 3.84
N PHE A 135 -11.35 -13.71 3.41
CA PHE A 135 -10.88 -12.40 3.81
C PHE A 135 -11.41 -11.99 5.19
N THR A 136 -10.62 -11.18 5.93
CA THR A 136 -11.07 -10.58 7.19
C THR A 136 -12.18 -9.56 6.94
N ASP A 137 -13.10 -9.43 7.90
CA ASP A 137 -14.24 -8.50 7.76
C ASP A 137 -13.78 -7.04 7.64
N SER A 138 -12.70 -6.66 8.35
CA SER A 138 -12.09 -5.33 8.28
C SER A 138 -11.55 -5.02 6.89
N SER A 139 -10.89 -5.98 6.23
CA SER A 139 -10.37 -5.79 4.88
C SER A 139 -11.48 -5.66 3.84
N LEU A 140 -12.52 -6.49 3.92
CA LEU A 140 -13.66 -6.37 3.02
C LEU A 140 -14.44 -5.07 3.24
N LYS A 141 -14.59 -4.63 4.51
CA LYS A 141 -15.21 -3.34 4.82
C LYS A 141 -14.45 -2.18 4.20
N ALA A 142 -13.12 -2.19 4.26
CA ALA A 142 -12.27 -1.16 3.68
C ALA A 142 -12.25 -1.17 2.13
N ALA A 143 -12.47 -2.36 1.51
CA ALA A 143 -12.49 -2.53 0.06
C ALA A 143 -13.85 -2.26 -0.58
N ARG A 144 -14.90 -2.04 0.23
CA ARG A 144 -16.27 -1.79 -0.22
C ARG A 144 -16.67 -0.34 0.02
N TYR A 145 -17.32 0.26 -0.96
CA TYR A 145 -17.73 1.67 -0.85
C TYR A 145 -19.26 1.78 -0.75
N PRO A 146 -19.79 2.15 0.45
CA PRO A 146 -21.24 2.20 0.70
C PRO A 146 -22.01 3.08 -0.29
N LYS A 147 -21.47 4.25 -0.66
CA LYS A 147 -22.08 5.17 -1.64
C LYS A 147 -22.17 4.59 -3.06
N TYR A 148 -21.43 3.53 -3.36
CA TYR A 148 -21.49 2.81 -4.64
C TYR A 148 -22.16 1.45 -4.50
N GLY A 149 -23.21 1.37 -3.67
CA GLY A 149 -23.98 0.15 -3.46
C GLY A 149 -23.24 -0.91 -2.66
N ASN A 150 -22.30 -0.50 -1.82
CA ASN A 150 -21.46 -1.39 -1.00
C ASN A 150 -20.71 -2.45 -1.84
N ARG A 151 -20.36 -2.09 -3.08
CA ARG A 151 -19.67 -2.97 -4.02
C ARG A 151 -18.17 -3.04 -3.69
N LEU A 152 -17.57 -4.20 -4.01
CA LEU A 152 -16.14 -4.43 -3.89
C LEU A 152 -15.40 -3.77 -5.06
N PHE A 153 -14.36 -2.96 -4.78
CA PHE A 153 -13.55 -2.30 -5.81
C PHE A 153 -12.06 -2.63 -5.75
N MET A 154 -11.64 -3.33 -4.70
CA MET A 154 -10.24 -3.69 -4.48
C MET A 154 -10.15 -5.13 -3.95
N VAL A 155 -9.13 -5.87 -4.39
CA VAL A 155 -8.73 -7.12 -3.74
C VAL A 155 -7.67 -6.77 -2.68
N PRO A 156 -7.98 -6.93 -1.38
CA PRO A 156 -7.03 -6.63 -0.31
C PRO A 156 -5.76 -7.48 -0.42
N MET A 157 -4.59 -6.87 -0.24
CA MET A 157 -3.29 -7.55 -0.29
C MET A 157 -2.54 -7.50 1.04
N ASP A 158 -2.70 -6.42 1.80
CA ASP A 158 -2.16 -6.27 3.14
C ASP A 158 -3.02 -5.38 4.02
N LEU A 159 -2.86 -5.56 5.33
CA LEU A 159 -3.43 -4.72 6.37
C LEU A 159 -2.29 -4.16 7.21
N MET A 160 -2.28 -2.87 7.43
CA MET A 160 -1.20 -2.20 8.13
C MET A 160 -1.74 -1.40 9.32
N SER A 161 -1.08 -1.52 10.45
CA SER A 161 -1.26 -0.61 11.58
C SER A 161 0.01 0.20 11.82
N LEU A 162 -0.09 1.39 12.40
CA LEU A 162 1.09 2.13 12.84
C LEU A 162 1.44 1.73 14.26
N GLN A 163 2.72 1.37 14.44
CA GLN A 163 3.21 0.91 15.74
C GLN A 163 4.58 1.54 16.04
N PRO A 164 4.95 1.65 17.32
CA PRO A 164 6.29 2.06 17.71
C PRO A 164 7.36 1.06 17.28
N GLU A 165 8.32 1.52 16.50
CA GLU A 165 9.63 0.91 16.31
C GLU A 165 10.57 1.52 17.33
N VAL A 166 11.31 0.69 18.07
CA VAL A 166 12.15 1.11 19.20
C VAL A 166 13.56 0.61 19.00
N ASN A 167 14.52 1.52 19.04
CA ASN A 167 15.94 1.20 18.98
C ASN A 167 16.40 0.57 20.30
N LEU A 168 16.72 -0.72 20.27
CA LEU A 168 17.07 -1.49 21.47
C LEU A 168 18.44 -1.14 22.04
N ASP A 169 19.36 -0.63 21.22
CA ASP A 169 20.66 -0.16 21.73
C ASP A 169 20.48 1.10 22.59
N HIS A 170 19.58 2.00 22.20
CA HIS A 170 19.25 3.17 23.01
C HIS A 170 18.51 2.80 24.31
N VAL A 171 17.63 1.81 24.25
CA VAL A 171 16.94 1.27 25.43
C VAL A 171 17.96 0.69 26.42
N LYS A 172 18.91 -0.10 25.94
CA LYS A 172 20.00 -0.64 26.74
C LYS A 172 20.89 0.45 27.32
N GLU A 173 21.30 1.43 26.52
CA GLU A 173 22.09 2.60 26.95
C GLU A 173 21.41 3.35 28.10
N ALA A 174 20.08 3.54 28.02
CA ALA A 174 19.28 4.22 29.03
C ALA A 174 18.99 3.34 30.27
N GLY A 175 19.46 2.08 30.31
CA GLY A 175 19.17 1.14 31.40
C GLY A 175 17.69 0.81 31.54
N LEU A 176 16.96 0.79 30.40
CA LEU A 176 15.56 0.42 30.33
C LEU A 176 15.41 -1.05 29.96
N ASP A 177 14.31 -1.66 30.39
CA ASP A 177 13.96 -3.05 30.06
C ASP A 177 12.93 -3.08 28.92
N PRO A 178 13.26 -3.57 27.72
CA PRO A 178 12.33 -3.57 26.58
C PRO A 178 11.06 -4.38 26.85
N SER A 179 11.09 -5.39 27.75
CA SER A 179 9.89 -6.14 28.12
C SER A 179 8.85 -5.30 28.87
N LYS A 180 9.24 -4.13 29.36
CA LYS A 180 8.41 -3.14 30.05
C LYS A 180 8.13 -1.91 29.20
N PHE A 181 8.05 -2.08 27.87
CA PHE A 181 7.70 -0.97 27.00
C PHE A 181 6.39 -0.31 27.46
N PRO A 182 6.30 1.02 27.43
CA PRO A 182 5.16 1.78 27.93
C PRO A 182 3.81 1.34 27.35
N ALA A 183 2.82 1.17 28.23
CA ALA A 183 1.45 0.87 27.84
C ALA A 183 0.52 2.10 27.90
N ASP A 184 0.97 3.20 28.49
CA ASP A 184 0.22 4.45 28.70
C ASP A 184 1.09 5.69 28.45
N GLU A 185 0.42 6.86 28.41
CA GLU A 185 1.05 8.15 28.14
C GLU A 185 2.16 8.51 29.14
N LYS A 186 1.90 8.36 30.43
CA LYS A 186 2.83 8.75 31.48
C LYS A 186 4.15 8.00 31.35
N SER A 187 4.07 6.69 31.30
CA SER A 187 5.25 5.83 31.14
C SER A 187 5.94 6.05 29.78
N LEU A 188 5.19 6.36 28.71
CA LEU A 188 5.77 6.73 27.41
C LEU A 188 6.63 8.00 27.50
N LEU A 189 6.12 9.04 28.14
CA LEU A 189 6.85 10.31 28.31
C LEU A 189 8.06 10.15 29.22
N GLU A 190 7.97 9.34 30.28
CA GLU A 190 9.11 9.00 31.13
C GLU A 190 10.23 8.29 30.34
N TRP A 191 9.86 7.31 29.50
CA TRP A 191 10.82 6.65 28.60
C TRP A 191 11.42 7.63 27.61
N ALA A 192 10.58 8.44 26.97
CA ALA A 192 11.02 9.42 26.00
C ALA A 192 12.05 10.40 26.59
N GLN A 193 11.84 10.87 27.82
CA GLN A 193 12.79 11.76 28.52
C GLN A 193 14.14 11.06 28.76
N ARG A 194 14.11 9.80 29.22
CA ARG A 194 15.34 9.01 29.46
C ARG A 194 16.11 8.68 28.17
N LEU A 195 15.40 8.48 27.07
CA LEU A 195 15.98 8.17 25.76
C LEU A 195 16.48 9.41 25.02
N THR A 196 16.04 10.61 25.42
CA THR A 196 16.45 11.87 24.78
C THR A 196 17.89 12.24 25.16
N ARG A 197 18.73 12.49 24.14
CA ARG A 197 20.08 13.07 24.36
C ARG A 197 20.12 14.53 23.97
N ARG A 198 20.84 15.31 24.77
CA ARG A 198 21.04 16.74 24.51
C ARG A 198 22.52 17.08 24.58
N GLU A 199 22.93 17.99 23.70
CA GLU A 199 24.26 18.55 23.68
C GLU A 199 24.13 20.08 23.53
N GLY A 200 24.76 20.83 24.42
CA GLY A 200 24.60 22.29 24.43
C GLY A 200 23.14 22.79 24.52
N GLY A 201 22.27 22.02 25.20
CA GLY A 201 20.85 22.35 25.33
C GLY A 201 19.97 21.91 24.13
N LYS A 202 20.57 21.50 23.00
CA LYS A 202 19.84 21.01 21.83
C LYS A 202 19.60 19.51 21.88
N VAL A 203 18.45 19.07 21.39
CA VAL A 203 18.13 17.65 21.23
C VAL A 203 18.91 17.10 20.03
N VAL A 204 19.87 16.23 20.27
CA VAL A 204 20.69 15.56 19.24
C VAL A 204 20.18 14.14 18.96
N ARG A 205 19.43 13.55 19.87
CA ARG A 205 18.68 12.31 19.70
C ARG A 205 17.30 12.44 20.33
N SER A 206 16.27 12.31 19.54
CA SER A 206 14.89 12.37 20.00
C SER A 206 14.52 11.09 20.76
N GLY A 207 13.90 11.23 21.93
CA GLY A 207 13.30 10.11 22.66
C GLY A 207 12.09 9.56 21.89
N ILE A 208 11.21 10.46 21.44
CA ILE A 208 10.18 10.19 20.44
C ILE A 208 10.58 10.94 19.17
N LEU A 209 10.83 10.20 18.10
CA LEU A 209 11.17 10.79 16.81
C LEU A 209 9.91 11.34 16.14
N MET A 210 9.90 12.65 15.90
CA MET A 210 8.84 13.36 15.21
C MET A 210 9.47 14.37 14.23
N THR A 211 8.88 14.53 13.05
CA THR A 211 9.22 15.65 12.17
C THR A 211 8.50 16.90 12.62
N GLY A 212 9.12 18.09 12.41
CA GLY A 212 8.52 19.37 12.78
C GLY A 212 7.31 19.75 11.92
N SER A 213 7.08 19.05 10.82
CA SER A 213 6.05 19.35 9.83
C SER A 213 5.68 18.10 9.01
N GLY A 214 4.68 18.22 8.14
CA GLY A 214 4.28 17.21 7.17
C GLY A 214 3.36 16.12 7.70
N VAL A 215 3.41 14.96 7.07
CA VAL A 215 2.46 13.85 7.31
C VAL A 215 2.61 13.24 8.71
N HIS A 216 3.84 13.14 9.23
CA HIS A 216 4.09 12.40 10.47
C HIS A 216 3.40 13.01 11.72
N PRO A 217 3.53 14.34 12.02
CA PRO A 217 2.76 14.94 13.11
C PRO A 217 1.25 14.92 12.85
N THR A 218 0.81 14.99 11.60
CA THR A 218 -0.60 14.92 11.22
C THR A 218 -1.22 13.55 11.52
N VAL A 219 -0.51 12.47 11.15
CA VAL A 219 -0.95 11.10 11.47
C VAL A 219 -0.94 10.86 12.98
N THR A 220 0.09 11.34 13.66
CA THR A 220 0.18 11.26 15.13
C THR A 220 -0.99 11.98 15.80
N TRP A 221 -1.32 13.18 15.33
CA TRP A 221 -2.51 13.90 15.77
C TRP A 221 -3.77 13.04 15.58
N GLY A 222 -3.96 12.42 14.41
CA GLY A 222 -5.13 11.58 14.14
C GLY A 222 -5.27 10.42 15.13
N ILE A 223 -4.18 9.73 15.42
CA ILE A 223 -4.17 8.63 16.41
C ILE A 223 -4.52 9.15 17.82
N VAL A 224 -3.86 10.21 18.26
CA VAL A 224 -4.07 10.78 19.61
C VAL A 224 -5.47 11.38 19.75
N ALA A 225 -5.94 12.08 18.73
CA ALA A 225 -7.28 12.67 18.70
C ALA A 225 -8.38 11.60 18.84
N GLU A 226 -8.28 10.50 18.10
CA GLU A 226 -9.23 9.38 18.23
C GLU A 226 -9.12 8.69 19.59
N GLN A 227 -7.94 8.56 20.17
CA GLN A 227 -7.77 8.03 21.53
C GLN A 227 -8.44 8.94 22.58
N LEU A 228 -8.47 10.25 22.36
CA LEU A 228 -9.14 11.25 23.20
C LEU A 228 -10.65 11.37 22.92
N GLY A 229 -11.18 10.66 21.93
CA GLY A 229 -12.59 10.63 21.59
C GLY A 229 -13.02 11.60 20.48
N PHE A 230 -12.10 12.16 19.72
CA PHE A 230 -12.40 12.90 18.50
C PHE A 230 -12.87 11.94 17.40
N GLN A 231 -13.87 12.36 16.61
CA GLN A 231 -14.25 11.69 15.37
C GLN A 231 -14.25 12.73 14.23
N ARG A 232 -13.69 12.37 13.11
CA ARG A 232 -13.66 13.24 11.92
C ARG A 232 -15.04 13.49 11.36
N ALA A 233 -15.91 12.48 11.41
CA ALA A 233 -17.33 12.57 11.11
C ALA A 233 -18.13 11.65 12.05
N SER A 234 -19.41 11.97 12.25
CA SER A 234 -20.37 11.08 12.91
C SER A 234 -20.60 9.80 12.08
N ASP A 235 -21.07 8.73 12.73
CA ASP A 235 -21.31 7.44 12.07
C ASP A 235 -22.32 7.53 10.93
N ASP A 236 -23.28 8.44 11.01
CA ASP A 236 -24.26 8.72 9.97
C ASP A 236 -23.77 9.71 8.90
N LEU A 237 -22.52 10.16 8.99
CA LEU A 237 -21.84 11.08 8.08
C LEU A 237 -22.56 12.45 7.93
N LYS A 238 -23.30 12.90 8.95
CA LYS A 238 -24.00 14.20 8.91
C LYS A 238 -23.27 15.31 9.63
N THR A 239 -22.40 14.98 10.59
CA THR A 239 -21.72 15.96 11.42
C THR A 239 -20.21 15.80 11.31
N ALA A 240 -19.53 16.84 10.89
CA ALA A 240 -18.06 16.88 10.90
C ALA A 240 -17.51 17.27 12.27
N CYS A 241 -16.31 16.75 12.60
CA CYS A 241 -15.56 17.08 13.81
C CYS A 241 -16.39 16.90 15.10
N VAL A 242 -16.84 15.66 15.34
CA VAL A 242 -17.46 15.30 16.62
C VAL A 242 -16.42 15.40 17.73
N ASN A 243 -16.76 16.04 18.85
CA ASN A 243 -15.83 16.33 19.95
C ASN A 243 -14.56 17.10 19.51
N PRO A 244 -14.68 18.32 18.97
CA PRO A 244 -13.55 19.09 18.46
C PRO A 244 -12.51 19.44 19.54
N GLU A 245 -12.91 19.47 20.82
CA GLU A 245 -12.01 19.72 21.95
C GLU A 245 -10.93 18.64 22.05
N ALA A 246 -11.28 17.37 21.87
CA ALA A 246 -10.31 16.28 21.82
C ALA A 246 -9.33 16.43 20.64
N GLY A 247 -9.80 16.90 19.51
CA GLY A 247 -8.94 17.22 18.36
C GLY A 247 -7.92 18.33 18.67
N LYS A 248 -8.34 19.39 19.38
CA LYS A 248 -7.45 20.47 19.82
C LYS A 248 -6.43 19.98 20.86
N GLN A 249 -6.87 19.21 21.85
CA GLN A 249 -6.00 18.62 22.85
C GLN A 249 -4.92 17.74 22.20
N ALA A 250 -5.28 16.98 21.17
CA ALA A 250 -4.32 16.18 20.42
C ALA A 250 -3.30 17.04 19.65
N MET A 251 -3.72 18.19 19.07
CA MET A 251 -2.77 19.14 18.46
C MET A 251 -1.77 19.65 19.50
N GLN A 252 -2.26 20.04 20.67
CA GLN A 252 -1.42 20.51 21.77
C GLN A 252 -0.47 19.41 22.24
N TRP A 253 -0.94 18.18 22.36
CA TRP A 253 -0.11 17.04 22.74
C TRP A 253 1.09 16.85 21.78
N VAL A 254 0.86 16.95 20.47
CA VAL A 254 1.95 16.87 19.48
C VAL A 254 2.94 18.03 19.64
N LEU A 255 2.44 19.27 19.85
CA LEU A 255 3.30 20.43 20.08
C LEU A 255 4.11 20.29 21.37
N ASP A 256 3.50 19.74 22.42
CA ASP A 256 4.13 19.54 23.73
C ASP A 256 5.36 18.59 23.68
N LEU A 257 5.41 17.66 22.72
CA LEU A 257 6.61 16.81 22.51
C LEU A 257 7.85 17.66 22.18
N PHE A 258 7.67 18.77 21.48
CA PHE A 258 8.74 19.71 21.13
C PHE A 258 8.96 20.77 22.20
N ASP A 259 7.91 21.40 22.68
CA ASP A 259 7.99 22.67 23.39
C ASP A 259 8.01 22.49 24.92
N LYS A 260 7.19 21.59 25.45
CA LYS A 260 7.06 21.32 26.89
C LYS A 260 7.98 20.21 27.34
N TYR A 261 7.83 19.01 26.75
CA TYR A 261 8.61 17.83 27.14
C TYR A 261 10.02 17.84 26.53
N LYS A 262 10.17 18.50 25.37
CA LYS A 262 11.42 18.62 24.63
C LYS A 262 12.05 17.25 24.33
N VAL A 263 11.21 16.25 24.04
CA VAL A 263 11.65 14.90 23.69
C VAL A 263 11.79 14.67 22.20
N SER A 264 11.44 15.67 21.39
CA SER A 264 11.58 15.71 19.92
C SER A 264 12.29 17.01 19.50
N THR A 265 12.82 17.02 18.26
CA THR A 265 13.30 18.23 17.61
C THR A 265 12.63 18.46 16.27
N ARG A 266 12.40 19.75 15.91
CA ARG A 266 11.82 20.12 14.59
C ARG A 266 12.84 20.06 13.44
N GLU A 267 14.11 19.79 13.75
CA GLU A 267 15.19 19.77 12.75
C GLU A 267 15.20 18.50 11.89
N VAL A 268 14.46 17.46 12.28
CA VAL A 268 14.36 16.22 11.51
C VAL A 268 13.45 16.43 10.30
N THR A 269 14.02 16.27 9.10
CA THR A 269 13.30 16.37 7.83
C THR A 269 13.02 15.00 7.20
N ASP A 270 13.92 14.05 7.39
CA ASP A 270 13.76 12.66 6.95
C ASP A 270 13.72 11.72 8.16
N ARG A 271 12.50 11.36 8.58
CA ARG A 271 12.26 10.51 9.76
C ARG A 271 12.82 9.09 9.60
N TYR A 272 12.77 8.54 8.38
CA TYR A 272 13.25 7.18 8.11
C TYR A 272 14.76 7.10 8.25
N LYS A 273 15.46 8.03 7.61
CA LYS A 273 16.91 8.15 7.75
C LYS A 273 17.30 8.45 9.20
N ALA A 274 16.60 9.36 9.87
CA ALA A 274 16.89 9.74 11.25
C ALA A 274 16.78 8.54 12.20
N PHE A 275 15.75 7.69 12.08
CA PHE A 275 15.64 6.48 12.89
C PHE A 275 16.75 5.46 12.53
N GLY A 276 16.95 5.18 11.24
CA GLY A 276 17.98 4.25 10.76
C GLY A 276 19.41 4.66 11.14
N THR A 277 19.68 5.95 11.37
CA THR A 277 20.99 6.47 11.81
C THR A 277 21.09 6.77 13.30
N GLY A 278 20.07 6.38 14.09
CA GLY A 278 20.10 6.51 15.55
C GLY A 278 19.80 7.92 16.07
N GLN A 279 19.21 8.82 15.27
CA GLN A 279 18.78 10.15 15.74
C GLN A 279 17.41 10.13 16.43
N GLY A 280 16.76 8.98 16.51
CA GLY A 280 15.51 8.75 17.23
C GLY A 280 15.51 7.41 17.93
N SER A 281 14.80 7.32 19.05
CA SER A 281 14.75 6.11 19.88
C SER A 281 13.42 5.37 19.78
N ILE A 282 12.30 6.09 19.76
CA ILE A 282 10.95 5.57 19.53
C ILE A 282 10.40 6.27 18.29
N PHE A 283 9.97 5.50 17.31
CA PHE A 283 9.44 6.01 16.04
C PHE A 283 8.20 5.20 15.65
N TRP A 284 7.04 5.79 15.64
CA TRP A 284 5.87 5.09 15.13
C TRP A 284 5.68 5.30 13.65
N THR A 285 5.55 4.18 12.98
CA THR A 285 5.47 4.09 11.52
C THR A 285 4.69 2.83 11.14
N GLY A 286 4.56 2.55 9.87
CA GLY A 286 4.01 1.29 9.36
C GLY A 286 5.10 0.29 8.95
N PRO A 287 4.71 -0.93 8.60
CA PRO A 287 5.63 -2.04 8.36
C PRO A 287 6.49 -1.91 7.09
N TRP A 288 6.31 -0.86 6.29
CA TRP A 288 7.11 -0.59 5.09
C TRP A 288 8.59 -0.27 5.37
N THR A 289 8.95 -0.02 6.62
CA THR A 289 10.33 0.22 7.06
C THR A 289 11.11 -1.06 7.32
N LEU A 290 10.42 -2.17 7.63
CA LEU A 290 11.01 -3.40 8.16
C LEU A 290 12.14 -3.96 7.30
N ASN A 291 11.92 -4.11 6.00
CA ASN A 291 12.92 -4.65 5.10
C ASN A 291 14.20 -3.81 5.08
N GLY A 292 14.04 -2.49 5.04
CA GLY A 292 15.15 -1.54 5.03
C GLY A 292 15.99 -1.66 6.30
N TYR A 293 15.36 -1.61 7.46
CA TYR A 293 16.06 -1.64 8.75
C TYR A 293 16.64 -3.01 9.09
N VAL A 294 15.94 -4.10 8.76
CA VAL A 294 16.49 -5.47 8.89
C VAL A 294 17.72 -5.66 7.98
N LYS A 295 17.66 -5.22 6.73
CA LYS A 295 18.79 -5.28 5.78
C LYS A 295 19.98 -4.42 6.26
N GLN A 296 19.70 -3.30 6.91
CA GLN A 296 20.71 -2.42 7.51
C GLN A 296 21.35 -3.02 8.78
N GLY A 297 20.74 -4.06 9.37
CA GLY A 297 21.21 -4.67 10.64
C GLY A 297 20.86 -3.81 11.88
N LEU A 298 19.84 -2.95 11.79
CA LEU A 298 19.40 -2.14 12.93
C LEU A 298 18.87 -3.05 14.05
N ASN A 299 19.34 -2.83 15.28
CA ASN A 299 18.85 -3.54 16.46
C ASN A 299 17.59 -2.85 17.00
N PHE A 300 16.41 -3.33 16.56
CA PHE A 300 15.12 -2.75 16.93
C PHE A 300 14.06 -3.81 17.18
N ALA A 301 13.00 -3.43 17.85
CA ALA A 301 11.78 -4.20 18.00
C ALA A 301 10.56 -3.31 17.85
N THR A 302 9.40 -3.92 17.59
CA THR A 302 8.12 -3.22 17.52
C THR A 302 7.28 -3.53 18.75
N PHE A 303 6.49 -2.55 19.16
CA PHE A 303 5.62 -2.64 20.33
C PHE A 303 4.23 -2.10 19.99
N LEU A 304 3.23 -2.50 20.82
CA LEU A 304 1.87 -1.99 20.63
C LEU A 304 1.79 -0.52 21.02
N PHE A 305 1.11 0.28 20.22
CA PHE A 305 0.94 1.72 20.45
C PHE A 305 0.35 1.96 21.85
N PRO A 306 0.95 2.85 22.68
CA PRO A 306 0.46 3.13 24.03
C PRO A 306 -0.93 3.77 24.04
N LYS A 307 -1.64 3.60 25.13
CA LYS A 307 -2.90 4.29 25.39
C LYS A 307 -2.59 5.71 25.90
N ILE A 308 -2.92 6.74 25.10
CA ILE A 308 -2.73 8.15 25.43
C ILE A 308 -4.03 8.77 25.94
N GLY A 309 -5.17 8.27 25.52
CA GLY A 309 -6.48 8.75 25.92
C GLY A 309 -7.33 7.71 26.65
N GLN A 310 -8.62 7.77 26.40
CA GLN A 310 -9.60 6.88 27.04
C GLN A 310 -9.57 5.46 26.48
N ARG A 311 -9.24 5.30 25.21
CA ARG A 311 -9.17 4.02 24.51
C ARG A 311 -7.85 3.86 23.78
N ARG A 312 -7.40 2.62 23.56
CA ARG A 312 -6.26 2.35 22.69
C ARG A 312 -6.76 2.36 21.23
N VAL A 313 -6.14 3.17 20.43
CA VAL A 313 -6.40 3.26 18.98
C VAL A 313 -5.07 3.46 18.27
N THR A 314 -4.92 2.89 17.10
CA THR A 314 -3.87 3.24 16.15
C THR A 314 -4.46 3.39 14.75
N TYR A 315 -3.66 3.86 13.81
CA TYR A 315 -4.06 4.03 12.43
C TYR A 315 -4.11 2.69 11.70
N PHE A 316 -5.13 2.51 10.88
CA PHE A 316 -5.30 1.39 9.96
C PHE A 316 -5.16 1.87 8.52
N GLU A 317 -4.40 1.14 7.74
CA GLU A 317 -4.34 1.29 6.29
C GLU A 317 -4.47 -0.08 5.62
N MET A 318 -5.05 -0.13 4.43
CA MET A 318 -5.15 -1.31 3.62
C MET A 318 -4.58 -1.02 2.24
N GLY A 319 -3.62 -1.84 1.83
CA GLY A 319 -3.15 -1.89 0.45
C GLY A 319 -3.84 -3.00 -0.32
N GLY A 320 -4.02 -2.78 -1.62
CA GLY A 320 -4.67 -3.78 -2.46
C GLY A 320 -4.53 -3.53 -3.95
N LEU A 321 -5.14 -4.39 -4.73
CA LEU A 321 -5.12 -4.33 -6.18
C LEU A 321 -6.49 -3.94 -6.72
N GLU A 322 -6.50 -2.87 -7.51
CA GLU A 322 -7.67 -2.33 -8.20
C GLU A 322 -7.60 -2.67 -9.67
N LEU A 323 -8.73 -3.07 -10.26
CA LEU A 323 -8.86 -3.22 -11.70
C LEU A 323 -9.36 -1.91 -12.31
N TYR A 324 -8.75 -1.50 -13.40
CA TYR A 324 -9.13 -0.26 -14.09
C TYR A 324 -9.98 -0.54 -15.31
N THR A 325 -10.84 0.42 -15.62
CA THR A 325 -11.75 0.34 -16.78
C THR A 325 -10.96 0.22 -18.07
N GLN A 326 -11.20 -0.86 -18.83
CA GLN A 326 -10.61 -1.15 -20.12
C GLN A 326 -11.64 -1.03 -21.23
N ARG A 327 -11.19 -0.72 -22.46
CA ARG A 327 -12.02 -0.78 -23.65
C ARG A 327 -12.45 -2.21 -23.98
N ASP A 328 -11.54 -3.17 -23.82
CA ASP A 328 -11.80 -4.60 -23.93
C ASP A 328 -12.17 -5.17 -22.56
N LYS A 329 -13.47 -5.38 -22.33
CA LYS A 329 -13.99 -5.93 -21.07
C LYS A 329 -13.58 -7.38 -20.83
N GLY A 330 -13.22 -8.14 -21.87
CA GLY A 330 -12.74 -9.51 -21.75
C GLY A 330 -11.42 -9.61 -20.98
N ARG A 331 -10.64 -8.52 -20.93
CA ARG A 331 -9.40 -8.45 -20.13
C ARG A 331 -9.65 -8.47 -18.64
N HIS A 332 -10.81 -8.00 -18.14
CA HIS A 332 -11.09 -7.92 -16.71
C HIS A 332 -11.08 -9.30 -16.03
N GLU A 333 -11.61 -10.34 -16.68
CA GLU A 333 -11.60 -11.70 -16.12
C GLU A 333 -10.16 -12.23 -15.99
N ALA A 334 -9.36 -12.12 -17.04
CA ALA A 334 -7.96 -12.52 -17.04
C ALA A 334 -7.16 -11.74 -15.99
N THR A 335 -7.42 -10.44 -15.86
CA THR A 335 -6.79 -9.56 -14.87
C THR A 335 -7.15 -9.99 -13.46
N LEU A 336 -8.44 -10.21 -13.16
CA LEU A 336 -8.84 -10.62 -11.81
C LEU A 336 -8.37 -12.03 -11.46
N ALA A 337 -8.28 -12.95 -12.44
CA ALA A 337 -7.67 -14.26 -12.24
C ALA A 337 -6.18 -14.16 -11.85
N ALA A 338 -5.43 -13.25 -12.48
CA ALA A 338 -4.04 -12.97 -12.10
C ALA A 338 -3.94 -12.34 -10.71
N VAL A 339 -4.78 -11.35 -10.40
CA VAL A 339 -4.88 -10.71 -9.09
C VAL A 339 -5.25 -11.72 -7.99
N LYS A 340 -6.21 -12.61 -8.28
CA LYS A 340 -6.55 -13.72 -7.39
C LYS A 340 -5.34 -14.59 -7.07
N TRP A 341 -4.57 -14.98 -8.11
CA TRP A 341 -3.38 -15.79 -7.91
C TRP A 341 -2.35 -15.07 -7.01
N LEU A 342 -2.12 -13.77 -7.23
CA LEU A 342 -1.23 -12.95 -6.38
C LEU A 342 -1.72 -12.92 -4.93
N SER A 343 -3.04 -12.77 -4.72
CA SER A 343 -3.65 -12.79 -3.39
C SER A 343 -3.54 -14.16 -2.72
N ASP A 344 -3.84 -15.25 -3.43
CA ASP A 344 -3.74 -16.62 -2.91
C ASP A 344 -2.29 -16.99 -2.52
N ASN A 345 -1.30 -16.41 -3.18
CA ASN A 345 0.13 -16.65 -2.96
C ASN A 345 0.84 -15.52 -2.21
N SER A 346 0.11 -14.66 -1.49
CA SER A 346 0.66 -13.46 -0.84
C SER A 346 1.40 -13.72 0.49
N PHE A 347 1.70 -14.99 0.82
CA PHE A 347 2.46 -15.32 2.03
C PHE A 347 3.81 -14.60 2.11
N LEU A 348 4.56 -14.57 1.01
CA LEU A 348 5.83 -13.84 0.93
C LEU A 348 5.63 -12.34 1.20
N TRP A 349 4.60 -11.74 0.56
CA TRP A 349 4.27 -10.33 0.71
C TRP A 349 3.95 -9.96 2.16
N THR A 350 3.12 -10.75 2.83
CA THR A 350 2.66 -10.46 4.20
C THR A 350 3.62 -10.90 5.30
N THR A 351 4.69 -11.64 4.97
CA THR A 351 5.70 -12.07 5.95
C THR A 351 7.05 -11.37 5.80
N LYS A 352 7.39 -10.91 4.60
CA LYS A 352 8.64 -10.16 4.32
C LYS A 352 8.40 -8.78 3.73
N GLY A 353 7.27 -8.54 3.08
CA GLY A 353 6.89 -7.24 2.55
C GLY A 353 6.20 -6.39 3.59
N ARG A 354 4.88 -6.21 3.45
CA ARG A 354 4.09 -5.26 4.23
C ARG A 354 2.97 -5.95 5.02
N GLY A 355 2.84 -5.57 6.30
CA GLY A 355 1.65 -5.73 7.11
C GLY A 355 1.20 -7.15 7.42
N ALA A 356 -0.06 -7.24 7.86
CA ALA A 356 -0.76 -8.47 8.12
C ALA A 356 -1.46 -9.00 6.86
N SER A 357 -1.65 -10.31 6.77
CA SER A 357 -2.46 -10.89 5.70
C SER A 357 -3.92 -10.48 5.87
N PRO A 358 -4.62 -10.06 4.80
CA PRO A 358 -6.07 -9.93 4.82
C PRO A 358 -6.78 -11.30 4.75
N ARG A 359 -6.06 -12.40 4.47
CA ARG A 359 -6.63 -13.74 4.32
C ARG A 359 -6.51 -14.55 5.59
N LYS A 360 -7.67 -15.06 6.08
CA LYS A 360 -7.76 -15.90 7.29
C LYS A 360 -6.94 -17.18 7.15
N SER A 361 -6.97 -17.81 5.97
CA SER A 361 -6.20 -19.03 5.68
C SER A 361 -4.69 -18.83 5.83
N LEU A 362 -4.16 -17.68 5.40
CA LEU A 362 -2.74 -17.37 5.55
C LEU A 362 -2.37 -17.04 7.00
N LEU A 363 -3.22 -16.29 7.72
CA LEU A 363 -3.03 -15.99 9.14
C LEU A 363 -3.04 -17.27 10.00
N ALA A 364 -3.84 -18.27 9.64
CA ALA A 364 -3.95 -19.55 10.34
C ALA A 364 -2.79 -20.52 10.08
N ARG A 365 -1.89 -20.21 9.15
CA ARG A 365 -0.73 -21.08 8.86
C ARG A 365 0.18 -21.21 10.07
N PRO A 366 0.62 -22.44 10.43
CA PRO A 366 1.56 -22.64 11.55
C PRO A 366 2.87 -21.85 11.41
N ASP A 367 3.35 -21.67 10.18
CA ASP A 367 4.59 -20.96 9.85
C ASP A 367 4.39 -19.43 9.66
N TYR A 368 3.18 -18.88 9.84
CA TYR A 368 2.95 -17.45 9.63
C TYR A 368 3.77 -16.58 10.60
N LYS A 369 3.95 -17.02 11.84
CA LYS A 369 4.78 -16.29 12.84
C LYS A 369 6.28 -16.44 12.62
N THR A 370 6.72 -17.55 12.06
CA THR A 370 8.15 -17.90 11.89
C THR A 370 8.68 -17.68 10.47
N GLY A 371 7.79 -17.64 9.48
CA GLY A 371 8.14 -17.42 8.08
C GLY A 371 8.29 -15.93 7.77
N GLY A 372 9.52 -15.47 7.50
CA GLY A 372 9.78 -14.08 7.12
C GLY A 372 10.60 -13.31 8.14
N HIS A 373 10.27 -12.03 8.38
CA HIS A 373 10.94 -11.24 9.40
C HIS A 373 10.65 -11.75 10.81
N PRO A 374 11.60 -11.59 11.77
CA PRO A 374 11.38 -11.97 13.16
C PRO A 374 10.10 -11.37 13.73
N TRP A 375 9.38 -12.15 14.55
CA TRP A 375 8.13 -11.67 15.15
C TRP A 375 8.32 -10.43 16.03
N SER A 376 9.48 -10.30 16.67
CA SER A 376 9.84 -9.11 17.47
C SER A 376 9.85 -7.80 16.66
N VAL A 377 10.01 -7.86 15.35
CA VAL A 377 10.01 -6.65 14.49
C VAL A 377 8.74 -6.49 13.67
N ARG A 378 7.89 -7.51 13.53
CA ARG A 378 6.64 -7.39 12.75
C ARG A 378 5.37 -7.71 13.54
N GLY A 379 5.49 -8.38 14.68
CA GLY A 379 4.33 -8.89 15.42
C GLY A 379 3.39 -7.78 15.87
N ALA A 380 3.91 -6.66 16.36
CA ALA A 380 3.09 -5.56 16.84
C ALA A 380 2.20 -4.95 15.73
N PHE A 381 2.66 -4.91 14.48
CA PHE A 381 1.84 -4.43 13.35
C PHE A 381 0.64 -5.33 13.10
N ILE A 382 0.76 -6.62 13.38
CA ILE A 382 -0.29 -7.62 13.19
C ILE A 382 -1.23 -7.62 14.39
N GLU A 383 -0.70 -7.68 15.61
CA GLU A 383 -1.46 -7.65 16.86
C GLU A 383 -2.20 -6.32 17.03
N GLY A 384 -1.59 -5.22 16.61
CA GLY A 384 -2.20 -3.88 16.64
C GLY A 384 -3.43 -3.71 15.77
N MET A 385 -3.69 -4.63 14.84
CA MET A 385 -4.92 -4.63 14.04
C MET A 385 -6.19 -4.80 14.91
N GLU A 386 -6.08 -5.35 16.11
CA GLU A 386 -7.19 -5.50 17.05
C GLU A 386 -7.81 -4.15 17.45
N PHE A 387 -6.97 -3.10 17.52
CA PHE A 387 -7.41 -1.75 17.92
C PHE A 387 -7.11 -0.68 16.85
N ALA A 388 -6.77 -1.10 15.65
CA ALA A 388 -6.59 -0.19 14.54
C ALA A 388 -7.95 0.26 13.98
N THR A 389 -8.11 1.57 13.82
CA THR A 389 -9.29 2.17 13.19
C THR A 389 -8.98 2.61 11.79
N VAL A 390 -9.98 2.52 10.91
CA VAL A 390 -9.82 2.95 9.52
C VAL A 390 -9.48 4.43 9.49
N GLY A 391 -8.24 4.73 9.13
CA GLY A 391 -7.74 6.09 9.02
C GLY A 391 -8.40 6.89 7.91
N GLU A 392 -9.13 6.22 7.04
CA GLU A 392 -9.82 6.79 5.90
C GLU A 392 -11.32 6.60 6.07
N ILE A 393 -12.05 7.69 6.01
CA ILE A 393 -13.51 7.66 5.93
C ILE A 393 -13.82 7.50 4.43
N PRO A 394 -14.51 6.43 4.01
CA PRO A 394 -14.85 6.20 2.60
C PRO A 394 -15.96 7.15 2.16
N ILE A 395 -15.72 8.45 2.25
CA ILE A 395 -16.61 9.50 1.77
C ILE A 395 -16.16 9.93 0.39
N VAL A 396 -17.08 10.03 -0.50
CA VAL A 396 -16.90 10.32 -1.93
C VAL A 396 -16.16 11.63 -2.22
N ALA A 397 -16.23 12.60 -1.33
CA ALA A 397 -15.57 13.89 -1.47
C ALA A 397 -14.14 13.93 -0.89
N ALA A 398 -13.62 12.79 -0.43
CA ALA A 398 -12.75 12.80 0.71
C ALA A 398 -11.28 12.37 0.62
N PRO A 399 -10.47 12.71 -0.38
CA PRO A 399 -9.06 12.84 -0.09
C PRO A 399 -8.79 13.88 1.02
N GLU A 400 -9.76 14.73 1.32
CA GLU A 400 -9.67 15.80 2.33
C GLU A 400 -9.77 15.29 3.78
N PHE A 401 -10.34 14.09 4.01
CA PHE A 401 -10.49 13.48 5.34
C PHE A 401 -9.36 12.51 5.71
N THR A 402 -8.51 12.13 4.77
CA THR A 402 -7.43 11.19 5.06
C THR A 402 -6.24 11.88 5.71
N VAL A 403 -5.75 11.30 6.79
CA VAL A 403 -4.57 11.82 7.50
C VAL A 403 -3.25 11.49 6.77
N TYR A 404 -3.28 10.56 5.81
CA TYR A 404 -2.08 10.05 5.14
C TYR A 404 -1.76 10.73 3.81
N SER A 405 -2.71 11.40 3.17
CA SER A 405 -2.46 12.12 1.92
C SER A 405 -1.74 13.44 2.17
N GLY A 406 -0.50 13.52 1.79
CA GLY A 406 0.22 14.80 1.70
C GLY A 406 -0.48 15.76 0.75
N GLY A 407 -0.51 17.04 1.10
CA GLY A 407 -1.04 18.10 0.24
C GLY A 407 -2.56 18.26 0.23
N ASN A 408 -3.32 17.44 0.95
CA ASN A 408 -4.76 17.63 1.15
C ASN A 408 -5.06 18.79 2.12
N PHE A 409 -6.34 19.14 2.27
CA PHE A 409 -6.76 20.24 3.12
C PHE A 409 -6.41 20.03 4.61
N LEU A 410 -6.60 18.80 5.13
CA LEU A 410 -6.21 18.43 6.48
C LEU A 410 -4.71 18.67 6.72
N ALA A 411 -3.86 18.06 5.86
CA ALA A 411 -2.41 18.19 6.00
C ALA A 411 -1.96 19.66 5.93
N LYS A 412 -2.50 20.44 4.98
CA LYS A 412 -2.20 21.88 4.84
C LYS A 412 -2.65 22.69 6.05
N THR A 413 -3.83 22.40 6.60
CA THR A 413 -4.36 23.10 7.77
C THR A 413 -3.52 22.80 9.00
N LEU A 414 -3.20 21.53 9.26
CA LEU A 414 -2.39 21.15 10.41
C LEU A 414 -0.93 21.59 10.27
N GLU A 415 -0.39 21.66 9.04
CA GLU A 415 0.93 22.21 8.80
C GLU A 415 1.09 23.62 9.40
N THR A 416 0.05 24.48 9.27
CA THR A 416 0.08 25.83 9.88
C THR A 416 0.14 25.79 11.40
N VAL A 417 -0.35 24.72 12.03
CA VAL A 417 -0.23 24.52 13.49
C VAL A 417 1.19 24.10 13.84
N TRP A 418 1.75 23.12 13.11
CA TRP A 418 3.08 22.57 13.39
C TRP A 418 4.20 23.61 13.27
N VAL A 419 4.04 24.55 12.35
CA VAL A 419 5.01 25.65 12.14
C VAL A 419 4.65 26.92 12.93
N GLY A 420 3.65 26.88 13.82
CA GLY A 420 3.29 27.97 14.71
C GLY A 420 2.59 29.18 14.04
N GLN A 421 2.04 29.00 12.83
CA GLN A 421 1.33 30.07 12.11
C GLN A 421 -0.15 30.18 12.52
N LYS A 422 -0.73 29.11 13.04
CA LYS A 422 -2.14 29.07 13.44
C LYS A 422 -2.31 28.32 14.79
N PRO A 423 -3.11 28.85 15.73
CA PRO A 423 -3.41 28.14 16.96
C PRO A 423 -4.36 26.96 16.70
N PRO A 424 -4.35 25.92 17.57
CA PRO A 424 -5.21 24.75 17.46
C PRO A 424 -6.69 25.05 17.30
N ASP A 425 -7.22 26.04 18.02
CA ASP A 425 -8.63 26.45 17.91
C ASP A 425 -9.03 26.89 16.51
N ALA A 426 -8.22 27.77 15.90
CA ALA A 426 -8.50 28.29 14.57
C ALA A 426 -8.35 27.20 13.49
N ALA A 427 -7.38 26.28 13.66
CA ALA A 427 -7.22 25.15 12.76
C ALA A 427 -8.41 24.19 12.86
N MET A 428 -8.88 23.85 14.07
CA MET A 428 -10.02 22.96 14.27
C MET A 428 -11.30 23.55 13.69
N GLN A 429 -11.53 24.85 13.88
CA GLN A 429 -12.68 25.53 13.28
C GLN A 429 -12.65 25.46 11.76
N GLN A 430 -11.49 25.71 11.15
CA GLN A 430 -11.31 25.63 9.70
C GLN A 430 -11.53 24.21 9.16
N LEU A 431 -11.06 23.15 9.87
CA LEU A 431 -11.33 21.77 9.53
C LEU A 431 -12.82 21.45 9.59
N LYS A 432 -13.50 21.88 10.67
CA LYS A 432 -14.93 21.65 10.86
C LYS A 432 -15.77 22.26 9.75
N GLU A 433 -15.52 23.51 9.39
CA GLU A 433 -16.25 24.23 8.33
C GLU A 433 -16.08 23.55 6.98
N ARG A 434 -14.84 23.20 6.63
CA ARG A 434 -14.54 22.54 5.35
C ARG A 434 -15.13 21.14 5.28
N TRP A 435 -14.93 20.34 6.31
CA TRP A 435 -15.43 18.97 6.33
C TRP A 435 -16.94 18.88 6.40
N GLN A 436 -17.60 19.82 7.11
CA GLN A 436 -19.06 19.88 7.09
C GLN A 436 -19.57 20.15 5.67
N LYS A 437 -18.96 21.11 4.98
CA LYS A 437 -19.30 21.38 3.58
C LYS A 437 -19.11 20.14 2.70
N ASP A 438 -17.98 19.42 2.86
CA ASP A 438 -17.71 18.21 2.08
C ASP A 438 -18.72 17.08 2.38
N LEU A 439 -19.23 16.98 3.64
CA LEU A 439 -20.29 16.05 4.01
C LEU A 439 -21.64 16.44 3.41
N ASP A 440 -21.97 17.74 3.37
CA ASP A 440 -23.22 18.26 2.84
C ASP A 440 -23.29 18.12 1.30
N GLU A 441 -22.16 18.21 0.60
CA GLU A 441 -22.05 18.10 -0.85
C GLU A 441 -21.89 16.63 -1.35
N GLY A 442 -21.52 15.71 -0.52
CA GLY A 442 -21.16 14.33 -0.88
C GLY A 442 -22.14 13.27 -0.54
#